data_b809ece86b4c513a1d89199056d5ee10
#
_entry.id   b809ece86b4c513a1d89199056d5ee10
#
_cell.length_a   1.000
_cell.length_b   1.000
_cell.length_c   1.000
_cell.angle_alpha   90.00
_cell.angle_beta   90.00
_cell.angle_gamma   90.00
#
_symmetry.space_group_name_H-M   'P 1'
#
loop_
_entity.id
_entity.type
_entity.pdbx_description
1 polymer ?
#
loop_
_entity_poly.entity_id
_entity_poly.type
_entity_poly.pdbx_seq_one_letter_code
_entity_poly.pdbx_strand_id
1 'polypeptide(L)'
;VGVADIPKSYCLRGNKEYTPSQISEMLGLIPRGRRRPGQAIQTPAEAAARFLHSVEQAQFSMEQILDDLQKDPWPVKSGFRAERCTGAALGVAVSLLESTFAKKGARIMLFTSGPVTYGPGRMAAEKYIQQMRSRNDIEKNNKNAQLHAPAKKYYEGLAKRCVANCHTVDIFACNLDQVGLLEQMCMVSQTGGVCVMGDSFKQSVFK
;
A
#
# COMPACT_ATOMS: atom_id res chain seq x y z
N VAL A 1 -7.69 -19.27 -23.45
CA VAL A 1 -7.66 -18.74 -22.10
C VAL A 1 -6.22 -18.86 -21.65
N GLY A 2 -5.47 -17.78 -21.67
CA GLY A 2 -4.06 -17.79 -21.30
C GLY A 2 -3.91 -17.82 -19.77
N VAL A 3 -2.81 -18.36 -19.30
CA VAL A 3 -2.40 -18.42 -17.87
C VAL A 3 -2.30 -17.03 -17.20
N ALA A 4 -2.63 -15.96 -17.94
CA ALA A 4 -2.59 -14.57 -17.49
C ALA A 4 -3.78 -14.17 -16.59
N ASP A 5 -4.83 -14.96 -16.53
CA ASP A 5 -6.11 -14.59 -15.91
C ASP A 5 -6.24 -15.05 -14.45
N ILE A 6 -5.17 -15.56 -13.86
CA ILE A 6 -5.18 -15.99 -12.46
C ILE A 6 -4.76 -14.80 -11.58
N PRO A 7 -5.56 -14.41 -10.59
CA PRO A 7 -5.14 -13.43 -9.58
C PRO A 7 -3.82 -13.81 -8.94
N LYS A 8 -2.92 -12.85 -8.81
CA LYS A 8 -1.58 -13.07 -8.26
C LYS A 8 -1.34 -12.15 -7.08
N SER A 9 -0.68 -12.67 -6.07
CA SER A 9 -0.11 -11.83 -5.03
C SER A 9 1.20 -11.22 -5.50
N TYR A 10 1.45 -9.95 -5.16
CA TYR A 10 2.68 -9.25 -5.49
C TYR A 10 3.44 -8.91 -4.22
N CYS A 11 4.69 -9.33 -4.14
CA CYS A 11 5.58 -8.94 -3.06
C CYS A 11 6.37 -7.70 -3.47
N LEU A 12 6.08 -6.56 -2.84
CA LEU A 12 6.71 -5.28 -3.16
C LEU A 12 7.84 -5.01 -2.17
N ARG A 13 9.06 -4.92 -2.69
CA ARG A 13 10.27 -4.58 -1.93
C ARG A 13 10.98 -3.43 -2.63
N GLY A 14 11.37 -2.42 -1.88
CA GLY A 14 12.13 -1.33 -2.45
C GLY A 14 12.21 -0.12 -1.53
N ASN A 15 13.37 0.54 -1.57
CA ASN A 15 13.67 1.71 -0.77
C ASN A 15 13.49 3.03 -1.53
N LYS A 16 13.08 2.97 -2.79
CA LYS A 16 12.90 4.14 -3.65
C LYS A 16 11.43 4.51 -3.76
N GLU A 17 11.19 5.80 -3.78
CA GLU A 17 9.91 6.36 -4.20
C GLU A 17 9.91 6.44 -5.74
N TYR A 18 8.90 5.85 -6.35
CA TYR A 18 8.71 5.90 -7.79
C TYR A 18 7.60 6.88 -8.15
N THR A 19 7.78 7.61 -9.24
CA THR A 19 6.73 8.47 -9.76
C THR A 19 5.56 7.64 -10.31
N PRO A 20 4.33 8.20 -10.39
CA PRO A 20 3.18 7.51 -10.98
C PRO A 20 3.46 6.98 -12.38
N SER A 21 4.18 7.74 -13.20
CA SER A 21 4.55 7.34 -14.56
C SER A 21 5.50 6.13 -14.57
N GLN A 22 6.49 6.10 -13.66
CA GLN A 22 7.40 4.97 -13.53
C GLN A 22 6.65 3.71 -13.06
N ILE A 23 5.73 3.85 -12.10
CA ILE A 23 4.90 2.73 -11.63
C ILE A 23 4.03 2.21 -12.79
N SER A 24 3.37 3.09 -13.53
CA SER A 24 2.54 2.70 -14.68
C SER A 24 3.35 2.00 -15.77
N GLU A 25 4.59 2.43 -16.00
CA GLU A 25 5.51 1.76 -16.92
C GLU A 25 5.94 0.39 -16.41
N MET A 26 6.30 0.28 -15.13
CA MET A 26 6.69 -0.99 -14.51
C MET A 26 5.55 -2.01 -14.50
N LEU A 27 4.31 -1.55 -14.27
CA LEU A 27 3.11 -2.37 -14.36
C LEU A 27 2.71 -2.66 -15.82
N GLY A 28 3.35 -2.03 -16.80
CA GLY A 28 3.02 -2.19 -18.22
C GLY A 28 1.66 -1.61 -18.60
N LEU A 29 1.18 -0.62 -17.85
CA LEU A 29 -0.05 0.13 -18.16
C LEU A 29 0.20 1.17 -19.26
N ILE A 30 1.46 1.58 -19.43
CA ILE A 30 1.93 2.47 -20.48
C ILE A 30 3.01 1.71 -21.27
N PRO A 31 2.98 1.71 -22.61
CA PRO A 31 3.99 1.04 -23.41
C PRO A 31 5.40 1.61 -23.14
N ARG A 32 6.37 0.74 -22.93
CA ARG A 32 7.78 1.13 -22.84
C ARG A 32 8.32 1.53 -24.20
N GLY A 33 8.82 2.76 -24.34
CA GLY A 33 9.58 3.20 -25.50
C GLY A 33 8.78 3.54 -26.75
N ARG A 34 9.49 3.79 -27.87
CA ARG A 34 8.89 4.06 -29.19
C ARG A 34 8.08 2.87 -29.66
N ARG A 35 6.82 3.11 -30.01
CA ARG A 35 5.91 2.12 -30.59
C ARG A 35 6.54 1.44 -31.80
N ARG A 36 6.45 0.12 -31.86
CA ARG A 36 6.69 -0.60 -33.13
C ARG A 36 5.48 -0.42 -34.03
N PRO A 37 5.67 -0.11 -35.32
CA PRO A 37 4.56 -0.05 -36.27
C PRO A 37 3.79 -1.38 -36.25
N GLY A 38 2.45 -1.31 -36.15
CA GLY A 38 1.57 -2.50 -36.13
C GLY A 38 1.21 -3.06 -34.73
N GLN A 39 1.71 -2.48 -33.65
CA GLN A 39 1.33 -2.92 -32.31
C GLN A 39 -0.05 -2.33 -31.92
N ALA A 40 -1.01 -3.20 -31.59
CA ALA A 40 -2.33 -2.80 -31.12
C ALA A 40 -2.23 -1.89 -29.89
N ILE A 41 -3.08 -0.86 -29.85
CA ILE A 41 -3.14 0.08 -28.72
C ILE A 41 -3.92 -0.63 -27.60
N GLN A 42 -3.22 -1.19 -26.63
CA GLN A 42 -3.85 -1.58 -25.38
C GLN A 42 -4.30 -0.32 -24.63
N THR A 43 -5.57 -0.24 -24.31
CA THR A 43 -6.06 0.81 -23.39
C THR A 43 -5.52 0.56 -21.98
N PRO A 44 -5.37 1.59 -21.14
CA PRO A 44 -4.98 1.39 -19.73
C PRO A 44 -5.93 0.41 -19.00
N ALA A 45 -7.21 0.40 -19.34
CA ALA A 45 -8.19 -0.53 -18.79
C ALA A 45 -7.90 -1.99 -19.16
N GLU A 46 -7.59 -2.27 -20.45
CA GLU A 46 -7.19 -3.61 -20.89
C GLU A 46 -5.88 -4.08 -20.24
N ALA A 47 -4.91 -3.18 -20.10
CA ALA A 47 -3.66 -3.47 -19.42
C ALA A 47 -3.89 -3.77 -17.93
N ALA A 48 -4.87 -3.10 -17.31
CA ALA A 48 -5.24 -3.29 -15.91
C ALA A 48 -6.02 -4.58 -15.65
N ALA A 49 -6.67 -5.17 -16.66
CA ALA A 49 -7.39 -6.44 -16.50
C ALA A 49 -6.51 -7.58 -15.94
N ARG A 50 -5.18 -7.43 -16.03
CA ARG A 50 -4.22 -8.34 -15.38
C ARG A 50 -4.20 -8.21 -13.85
N PHE A 51 -4.64 -7.09 -13.31
CA PHE A 51 -4.57 -6.77 -11.87
C PHE A 51 -5.96 -6.67 -11.24
N LEU A 52 -6.97 -6.39 -12.04
CA LEU A 52 -8.32 -6.09 -11.59
C LEU A 52 -9.29 -7.07 -12.28
N HIS A 53 -9.85 -7.96 -11.49
CA HIS A 53 -10.76 -9.01 -11.93
C HIS A 53 -12.17 -8.77 -11.38
N SER A 54 -13.20 -9.28 -12.06
CA SER A 54 -14.53 -9.29 -11.47
C SER A 54 -14.58 -10.20 -10.24
N VAL A 55 -15.48 -9.90 -9.30
CA VAL A 55 -15.62 -10.70 -8.07
C VAL A 55 -15.93 -12.16 -8.40
N GLU A 56 -16.82 -12.39 -9.38
CA GLU A 56 -17.21 -13.75 -9.79
C GLU A 56 -16.02 -14.57 -10.32
N GLN A 57 -15.14 -13.90 -11.07
CA GLN A 57 -13.93 -14.55 -11.62
C GLN A 57 -12.84 -14.76 -10.58
N ALA A 58 -12.75 -13.85 -9.60
CA ALA A 58 -11.68 -13.83 -8.63
C ALA A 58 -12.00 -14.59 -7.34
N GLN A 59 -13.27 -14.89 -7.05
CA GLN A 59 -13.71 -15.42 -5.76
C GLN A 59 -12.92 -16.66 -5.33
N PHE A 60 -12.92 -17.69 -6.13
CA PHE A 60 -12.21 -18.95 -5.80
C PHE A 60 -10.73 -18.72 -5.58
N SER A 61 -10.08 -17.94 -6.44
CA SER A 61 -8.65 -17.66 -6.34
C SER A 61 -8.33 -16.75 -5.14
N MET A 62 -9.22 -15.85 -4.77
CA MET A 62 -9.08 -15.02 -3.57
C MET A 62 -9.17 -15.86 -2.30
N GLU A 63 -10.14 -16.77 -2.22
CA GLU A 63 -10.29 -17.72 -1.10
C GLU A 63 -9.01 -18.56 -0.97
N GLN A 64 -8.52 -19.11 -2.06
CA GLN A 64 -7.28 -19.90 -2.06
C GLN A 64 -6.06 -19.06 -1.63
N ILE A 65 -5.91 -17.82 -2.13
CA ILE A 65 -4.82 -16.93 -1.71
C ILE A 65 -4.89 -16.61 -0.21
N LEU A 66 -6.11 -16.42 0.33
CA LEU A 66 -6.29 -16.15 1.76
C LEU A 66 -5.97 -17.36 2.62
N ASP A 67 -6.35 -18.57 2.16
CA ASP A 67 -6.04 -19.82 2.85
C ASP A 67 -4.54 -20.14 2.83
N ASP A 68 -3.88 -19.82 1.72
CA ASP A 68 -2.43 -20.00 1.54
C ASP A 68 -1.61 -18.86 2.19
N LEU A 69 -2.25 -17.84 2.77
CA LEU A 69 -1.56 -16.70 3.35
C LEU A 69 -0.77 -17.10 4.60
N GLN A 70 0.53 -17.18 4.46
CA GLN A 70 1.45 -17.55 5.53
C GLN A 70 2.24 -16.36 6.05
N LYS A 71 2.83 -16.54 7.23
CA LYS A 71 3.80 -15.59 7.76
C LYS A 71 4.93 -15.38 6.75
N ASP A 72 5.35 -14.12 6.56
CA ASP A 72 6.49 -13.79 5.69
C ASP A 72 7.70 -14.67 6.07
N PRO A 73 8.19 -15.53 5.15
CA PRO A 73 9.32 -16.43 5.41
C PRO A 73 10.66 -15.68 5.47
N TRP A 74 10.67 -14.37 5.19
CA TRP A 74 11.90 -13.60 5.17
C TRP A 74 12.51 -13.49 6.56
N PRO A 75 13.76 -13.89 6.77
CA PRO A 75 14.38 -13.92 8.08
C PRO A 75 14.54 -12.50 8.65
N VAL A 76 14.10 -12.33 9.88
CA VAL A 76 14.31 -11.09 10.63
C VAL A 76 15.45 -11.31 11.61
N LYS A 77 16.47 -10.46 11.55
CA LYS A 77 17.60 -10.50 12.47
C LYS A 77 17.14 -10.17 13.89
N SER A 78 17.74 -10.83 14.90
CA SER A 78 17.47 -10.51 16.30
C SER A 78 17.69 -9.02 16.59
N GLY A 79 16.78 -8.38 17.31
CA GLY A 79 16.83 -6.96 17.62
C GLY A 79 16.35 -6.03 16.49
N PHE A 80 15.90 -6.58 15.35
CA PHE A 80 15.37 -5.81 14.23
C PHE A 80 13.87 -6.04 14.06
N ARG A 81 13.17 -5.02 13.56
CA ARG A 81 11.80 -5.12 13.07
C ARG A 81 11.79 -5.78 11.70
N ALA A 82 10.68 -6.43 11.35
CA ALA A 82 10.47 -6.90 9.98
C ALA A 82 10.53 -5.73 8.98
N GLU A 83 11.13 -5.97 7.84
CA GLU A 83 11.15 -5.00 6.74
C GLU A 83 9.75 -4.91 6.11
N ARG A 84 9.05 -3.82 6.38
CA ARG A 84 7.71 -3.54 5.82
C ARG A 84 7.77 -2.33 4.90
N CYS A 85 7.45 -2.53 3.63
CA CYS A 85 7.39 -1.48 2.62
C CYS A 85 5.95 -1.14 2.20
N THR A 86 5.04 -1.10 3.17
CA THR A 86 3.60 -0.82 2.95
C THR A 86 3.37 0.51 2.21
N GLY A 87 4.23 1.50 2.44
CA GLY A 87 4.16 2.77 1.70
C GLY A 87 4.37 2.59 0.20
N ALA A 88 5.31 1.74 -0.22
CA ALA A 88 5.50 1.40 -1.62
C ALA A 88 4.27 0.67 -2.20
N ALA A 89 3.69 -0.27 -1.46
CA ALA A 89 2.49 -0.99 -1.87
C ALA A 89 1.30 -0.03 -2.09
N LEU A 90 1.09 0.91 -1.16
CA LEU A 90 0.07 1.96 -1.31
C LEU A 90 0.35 2.86 -2.51
N GLY A 91 1.59 3.26 -2.73
CA GLY A 91 1.99 4.05 -3.91
C GLY A 91 1.67 3.32 -5.22
N VAL A 92 1.90 2.01 -5.28
CA VAL A 92 1.56 1.17 -6.44
C VAL A 92 0.05 1.06 -6.62
N ALA A 93 -0.70 0.78 -5.54
CA ALA A 93 -2.17 0.66 -5.60
C ALA A 93 -2.82 1.97 -6.07
N VAL A 94 -2.40 3.11 -5.50
CA VAL A 94 -2.88 4.44 -5.92
C VAL A 94 -2.57 4.70 -7.39
N SER A 95 -1.35 4.39 -7.85
CA SER A 95 -0.96 4.62 -9.25
C SER A 95 -1.69 3.70 -10.22
N LEU A 96 -1.95 2.45 -9.83
CA LEU A 96 -2.76 1.52 -10.63
C LEU A 96 -4.17 2.07 -10.83
N LEU A 97 -4.85 2.45 -9.74
CA LEU A 97 -6.22 2.97 -9.81
C LEU A 97 -6.29 4.32 -10.53
N GLU A 98 -5.35 5.22 -10.28
CA GLU A 98 -5.26 6.51 -10.98
C GLU A 98 -5.11 6.34 -12.50
N SER A 99 -4.36 5.34 -12.94
CA SER A 99 -4.17 5.06 -14.37
C SER A 99 -5.36 4.37 -15.03
N THR A 100 -6.18 3.63 -14.26
CA THR A 100 -7.21 2.74 -14.81
C THR A 100 -8.63 3.18 -14.49
N PHE A 101 -8.84 3.77 -13.32
CA PHE A 101 -10.15 4.19 -12.79
C PHE A 101 -10.15 5.67 -12.36
N ALA A 102 -9.44 6.53 -13.10
CA ALA A 102 -9.42 7.96 -12.82
C ALA A 102 -10.85 8.53 -12.76
N LYS A 103 -11.14 9.29 -11.69
CA LYS A 103 -12.45 9.92 -11.44
C LYS A 103 -13.63 8.95 -11.35
N LYS A 104 -13.35 7.68 -11.07
CA LYS A 104 -14.36 6.65 -10.78
C LYS A 104 -14.17 6.16 -9.36
N GLY A 105 -15.26 5.92 -8.65
CA GLY A 105 -15.20 5.42 -7.29
C GLY A 105 -14.42 4.10 -7.22
N ALA A 106 -13.39 4.07 -6.38
CA ALA A 106 -12.64 2.87 -6.08
C ALA A 106 -12.20 2.89 -4.61
N ARG A 107 -11.91 1.73 -4.05
CA ARG A 107 -11.56 1.58 -2.64
C ARG A 107 -10.28 0.76 -2.49
N ILE A 108 -9.36 1.27 -1.67
CA ILE A 108 -8.15 0.57 -1.27
C ILE A 108 -8.34 0.15 0.19
N MET A 109 -8.24 -1.13 0.47
CA MET A 109 -8.28 -1.66 1.83
C MET A 109 -6.89 -2.11 2.24
N LEU A 110 -6.33 -1.44 3.26
CA LEU A 110 -5.03 -1.75 3.82
C LEU A 110 -5.20 -2.56 5.11
N PHE A 111 -4.69 -3.78 5.14
CA PHE A 111 -4.56 -4.59 6.35
C PHE A 111 -3.10 -4.54 6.80
N THR A 112 -2.86 -4.09 8.04
CA THR A 112 -1.49 -3.93 8.55
C THR A 112 -1.38 -4.36 10.01
N SER A 113 -0.22 -4.95 10.33
CA SER A 113 0.11 -5.40 11.69
C SER A 113 1.40 -4.77 12.23
N GLY A 114 1.86 -3.68 11.65
CA GLY A 114 3.06 -2.99 12.14
C GLY A 114 3.45 -1.79 11.32
N PRO A 115 4.38 -0.98 11.82
CA PRO A 115 4.80 0.25 11.15
C PRO A 115 5.63 -0.03 9.91
N VAL A 116 5.66 0.94 9.01
CA VAL A 116 6.52 0.90 7.82
C VAL A 116 7.97 1.18 8.26
N THR A 117 8.84 0.21 8.04
CA THR A 117 10.25 0.26 8.43
C THR A 117 11.19 0.46 7.25
N TYR A 118 10.69 0.28 6.03
CA TYR A 118 11.50 0.30 4.82
C TYR A 118 10.79 1.00 3.66
N GLY A 119 11.54 1.73 2.85
CA GLY A 119 11.04 2.40 1.65
C GLY A 119 10.27 3.71 1.89
N PRO A 120 9.52 4.18 0.90
CA PRO A 120 8.77 5.43 0.99
C PRO A 120 7.70 5.37 2.09
N GLY A 121 7.49 6.48 2.78
CA GLY A 121 6.57 6.54 3.92
C GLY A 121 7.08 5.83 5.17
N ARG A 122 8.37 5.53 5.25
CA ARG A 122 9.02 4.95 6.43
C ARG A 122 8.77 5.83 7.66
N MET A 123 8.30 5.20 8.75
CA MET A 123 7.92 5.89 9.99
C MET A 123 8.55 5.30 11.24
N ALA A 124 9.17 4.13 11.13
CA ALA A 124 9.91 3.49 12.21
C ALA A 124 11.31 3.08 11.76
N ALA A 125 12.24 3.06 12.70
CA ALA A 125 13.59 2.55 12.47
C ALA A 125 13.58 1.02 12.37
N GLU A 126 14.57 0.46 11.72
CA GLU A 126 14.74 -0.99 11.59
C GLU A 126 15.05 -1.68 12.92
N LYS A 127 15.83 -1.03 13.80
CA LYS A 127 16.24 -1.61 15.09
C LYS A 127 15.22 -1.33 16.18
N TYR A 128 14.86 -2.32 16.98
CA TYR A 128 13.95 -2.15 18.11
C TYR A 128 14.45 -1.17 19.16
N ILE A 129 15.77 -1.07 19.36
CA ILE A 129 16.38 -0.13 20.32
C ILE A 129 16.03 1.34 19.97
N GLN A 130 15.74 1.62 18.71
CA GLN A 130 15.24 2.91 18.27
C GLN A 130 13.72 2.88 18.37
N GLN A 131 13.20 3.41 19.45
CA GLN A 131 11.77 3.47 19.67
C GLN A 131 11.08 4.30 18.59
N MET A 132 9.86 3.95 18.27
CA MET A 132 9.01 4.78 17.44
C MET A 132 8.67 6.05 18.22
N ARG A 133 8.54 7.17 17.51
CA ARG A 133 8.26 8.48 18.11
C ARG A 133 7.03 8.43 19.02
N SER A 134 7.07 9.13 20.13
CA SER A 134 5.95 9.48 20.97
C SER A 134 5.34 10.82 20.54
N ARG A 135 4.18 11.18 21.10
CA ARG A 135 3.59 12.51 20.89
C ARG A 135 4.52 13.62 21.36
N ASN A 136 5.13 13.44 22.52
CA ASN A 136 6.09 14.40 23.08
C ASN A 136 7.34 14.58 22.20
N ASP A 137 7.78 13.52 21.51
CA ASP A 137 8.90 13.59 20.56
C ASP A 137 8.55 14.48 19.37
N ILE A 138 7.31 14.40 18.88
CA ILE A 138 6.82 15.22 17.78
C ILE A 138 6.73 16.70 18.22
N GLU A 139 6.12 16.95 19.38
CA GLU A 139 5.95 18.30 19.91
C GLU A 139 7.29 19.01 20.15
N LYS A 140 8.30 18.27 20.63
CA LYS A 140 9.65 18.77 20.86
C LYS A 140 10.58 18.68 19.65
N ASN A 141 10.10 18.12 18.53
CA ASN A 141 10.87 17.91 17.30
C ASN A 141 12.24 17.25 17.56
N ASN A 142 12.26 16.25 18.40
CA ASN A 142 13.51 15.58 18.81
C ASN A 142 13.94 14.49 17.79
N LYS A 143 15.09 13.83 18.05
CA LYS A 143 15.69 12.83 17.16
C LYS A 143 14.76 11.66 16.85
N ASN A 144 13.86 11.29 17.78
CA ASN A 144 12.93 10.16 17.56
C ASN A 144 11.82 10.50 16.55
N ALA A 145 11.52 11.79 16.38
CA ALA A 145 10.48 12.27 15.46
C ALA A 145 10.97 12.52 14.01
N GLN A 146 12.25 12.32 13.71
CA GLN A 146 12.81 12.64 12.38
C GLN A 146 12.09 12.00 11.21
N LEU A 147 11.54 10.79 11.39
CA LEU A 147 10.80 10.07 10.33
C LEU A 147 9.36 10.53 10.20
N HIS A 148 8.79 11.22 11.21
CA HIS A 148 7.39 11.62 11.23
C HIS A 148 7.00 12.56 10.09
N ALA A 149 7.68 13.69 9.99
CA ALA A 149 7.33 14.74 9.01
C ALA A 149 7.48 14.25 7.54
N PRO A 150 8.58 13.57 7.15
CA PRO A 150 8.71 12.98 5.81
C PRO A 150 7.63 11.94 5.51
N ALA A 151 7.33 11.05 6.47
CA ALA A 151 6.30 10.03 6.30
C ALA A 151 4.92 10.67 6.13
N LYS A 152 4.55 11.61 6.99
CA LYS A 152 3.29 12.37 6.89
C LYS A 152 3.15 13.04 5.53
N LYS A 153 4.19 13.75 5.06
CA LYS A 153 4.20 14.39 3.74
C LYS A 153 3.97 13.39 2.61
N TYR A 154 4.57 12.20 2.70
CA TYR A 154 4.38 11.14 1.72
C TYR A 154 2.92 10.69 1.63
N TYR A 155 2.30 10.35 2.78
CA TYR A 155 0.89 9.92 2.82
C TYR A 155 -0.08 11.02 2.47
N GLU A 156 0.18 12.28 2.82
CA GLU A 156 -0.59 13.43 2.36
C GLU A 156 -0.55 13.58 0.83
N GLY A 157 0.59 13.30 0.21
CA GLY A 157 0.73 13.24 -1.24
C GLY A 157 -0.15 12.16 -1.87
N LEU A 158 -0.15 10.96 -1.30
CA LEU A 158 -1.03 9.87 -1.75
C LEU A 158 -2.51 10.20 -1.53
N ALA A 159 -2.86 10.75 -0.37
CA ALA A 159 -4.24 11.16 -0.06
C ALA A 159 -4.80 12.16 -1.08
N LYS A 160 -4.02 13.19 -1.43
CA LYS A 160 -4.41 14.17 -2.46
C LYS A 160 -4.67 13.52 -3.81
N ARG A 161 -3.87 12.53 -4.21
CA ARG A 161 -4.06 11.79 -5.44
C ARG A 161 -5.33 10.94 -5.41
N CYS A 162 -5.59 10.26 -4.29
CA CYS A 162 -6.82 9.51 -4.07
C CYS A 162 -8.06 10.42 -4.18
N VAL A 163 -8.06 11.54 -3.48
CA VAL A 163 -9.15 12.53 -3.52
C VAL A 163 -9.40 13.03 -4.93
N ALA A 164 -8.34 13.41 -5.66
CA ALA A 164 -8.44 13.91 -7.03
C ALA A 164 -9.05 12.88 -8.00
N ASN A 165 -8.98 11.58 -7.68
CA ASN A 165 -9.48 10.48 -8.49
C ASN A 165 -10.72 9.80 -7.91
N CYS A 166 -11.33 10.33 -6.84
CA CYS A 166 -12.50 9.77 -6.16
C CYS A 166 -12.23 8.37 -5.55
N HIS A 167 -11.00 8.11 -5.10
CA HIS A 167 -10.63 6.86 -4.46
C HIS A 167 -10.67 7.00 -2.94
N THR A 168 -11.19 5.99 -2.27
CA THR A 168 -11.28 5.90 -0.81
C THR A 168 -10.22 4.95 -0.26
N VAL A 169 -9.66 5.26 0.91
CA VAL A 169 -8.68 4.40 1.58
C VAL A 169 -9.18 4.02 2.96
N ASP A 170 -9.29 2.72 3.20
CA ASP A 170 -9.60 2.15 4.51
C ASP A 170 -8.35 1.51 5.12
N ILE A 171 -8.21 1.62 6.44
CA ILE A 171 -7.11 1.01 7.18
C ILE A 171 -7.64 0.10 8.27
N PHE A 172 -7.25 -1.16 8.21
CA PHE A 172 -7.53 -2.18 9.23
C PHE A 172 -6.20 -2.51 9.92
N ALA A 173 -6.01 -2.01 11.12
CA ALA A 173 -4.76 -2.11 11.86
C ALA A 173 -4.89 -3.06 13.04
N CYS A 174 -4.04 -4.08 13.10
CA CYS A 174 -4.00 -5.05 14.19
C CYS A 174 -2.59 -5.17 14.75
N ASN A 175 -2.38 -4.63 15.94
CA ASN A 175 -1.13 -4.79 16.67
C ASN A 175 -1.32 -4.34 18.12
N LEU A 176 -0.53 -4.92 19.02
CA LEU A 176 -0.41 -4.49 20.40
C LEU A 176 0.50 -3.24 20.56
N ASP A 177 1.28 -2.92 19.52
CA ASP A 177 2.18 -1.77 19.49
C ASP A 177 1.78 -0.80 18.36
N GLN A 178 2.45 0.33 18.26
CA GLN A 178 2.17 1.36 17.26
C GLN A 178 2.38 0.84 15.84
N VAL A 179 1.40 1.10 14.98
CA VAL A 179 1.46 0.77 13.53
C VAL A 179 1.73 2.00 12.65
N GLY A 180 1.80 3.19 13.24
CA GLY A 180 2.06 4.43 12.51
C GLY A 180 0.81 5.07 11.90
N LEU A 181 -0.35 4.87 12.52
CA LEU A 181 -1.61 5.44 12.03
C LEU A 181 -1.60 6.98 12.00
N LEU A 182 -0.86 7.62 12.89
CA LEU A 182 -0.81 9.09 12.91
C LEU A 182 -0.33 9.68 11.58
N GLU A 183 0.65 9.06 10.94
CA GLU A 183 1.18 9.47 9.65
C GLU A 183 0.23 9.12 8.50
N GLN A 184 -0.50 8.02 8.61
CA GLN A 184 -1.37 7.48 7.56
C GLN A 184 -2.81 8.01 7.65
N MET A 185 -3.24 8.58 8.79
CA MET A 185 -4.62 8.96 9.04
C MET A 185 -5.16 9.99 8.03
N CYS A 186 -4.27 10.81 7.44
CA CYS A 186 -4.66 11.73 6.38
C CYS A 186 -5.24 11.01 5.15
N MET A 187 -4.82 9.77 4.85
CA MET A 187 -5.37 8.99 3.76
C MET A 187 -6.84 8.62 4.03
N VAL A 188 -7.15 8.21 5.25
CA VAL A 188 -8.52 7.86 5.66
C VAL A 188 -9.40 9.11 5.74
N SER A 189 -8.95 10.12 6.49
CA SER A 189 -9.77 11.31 6.80
C SER A 189 -10.08 12.16 5.57
N GLN A 190 -9.14 12.29 4.62
CA GLN A 190 -9.35 13.09 3.41
C GLN A 190 -10.16 12.35 2.33
N THR A 191 -10.13 11.02 2.33
CA THR A 191 -10.84 10.22 1.31
C THR A 191 -12.20 9.71 1.78
N GLY A 192 -12.61 10.00 3.03
CA GLY A 192 -13.87 9.52 3.60
C GLY A 192 -13.88 8.01 3.85
N GLY A 193 -12.72 7.43 4.11
CA GLY A 193 -12.58 6.02 4.47
C GLY A 193 -12.82 5.74 5.95
N VAL A 194 -12.62 4.49 6.34
CA VAL A 194 -12.72 4.04 7.71
C VAL A 194 -11.37 3.56 8.24
N CYS A 195 -11.15 3.74 9.55
CA CYS A 195 -10.01 3.17 10.24
C CYS A 195 -10.52 2.28 11.36
N VAL A 196 -10.16 1.00 11.31
CA VAL A 196 -10.52 0.01 12.35
C VAL A 196 -9.24 -0.45 13.01
N MET A 197 -9.23 -0.42 14.34
CA MET A 197 -8.08 -0.83 15.15
C MET A 197 -8.48 -1.96 16.08
N GLY A 198 -7.57 -2.90 16.27
CA GLY A 198 -7.72 -3.97 17.26
C GLY A 198 -6.39 -4.63 17.56
N ASP A 199 -6.38 -5.43 18.63
CA ASP A 199 -5.18 -6.18 19.03
C ASP A 199 -4.96 -7.41 18.16
N SER A 200 -6.04 -7.92 17.55
CA SER A 200 -6.02 -9.10 16.69
C SER A 200 -7.17 -9.04 15.67
N PHE A 201 -6.94 -9.53 14.46
CA PHE A 201 -7.98 -9.71 13.44
C PHE A 201 -9.07 -10.73 13.84
N LYS A 202 -8.89 -11.45 14.97
CA LYS A 202 -9.91 -12.34 15.54
C LYS A 202 -10.96 -11.61 16.39
N GLN A 203 -10.77 -10.33 16.68
CA GLN A 203 -11.74 -9.54 17.45
C GLN A 203 -13.02 -9.30 16.67
N SER A 204 -14.12 -9.16 17.40
CA SER A 204 -15.47 -8.96 16.81
C SER A 204 -15.59 -7.68 15.97
N VAL A 205 -14.76 -6.68 16.24
CA VAL A 205 -14.73 -5.42 15.46
C VAL A 205 -14.36 -5.64 13.98
N PHE A 206 -13.75 -6.78 13.65
CA PHE A 206 -13.39 -7.15 12.27
C PHE A 206 -14.36 -8.18 11.65
N LYS A 207 -15.36 -8.63 12.38
CA LYS A 207 -16.41 -9.54 11.92
C LYS A 207 -17.65 -8.76 11.53
#